data_023328282e2c9e0dcd29c94f79b51de7
#
_entry.id   023328282e2c9e0dcd29c94f79b51de7
#
_cell.length_a   1.000
_cell.length_b   1.000
_cell.length_c   1.000
_cell.angle_alpha   90.00
_cell.angle_beta   90.00
_cell.angle_gamma   90.00
#
_symmetry.space_group_name_H-M   'P 1'
#
loop_
_entity.id
_entity.type
_entity.pdbx_description
1 polymer ?
#
loop_
_entity_poly.entity_id
_entity_poly.type
_entity_poly.pdbx_seq_one_letter_code
_entity_poly.pdbx_strand_id
1 'polypeptide(L)'
;MINNLIYTIPKDKHSKEDVKSILINHPEIKFVSFVGIDLSGNDTDENIPVKVFLDDLDSFLYGVAVQTDGSSVVLPGIATLNNAKVDMVADLDCKWFVDYNYDFIDTSLNKPIGTLRIPCFLYHDGKAVDSRHILSSAIKTFKENLIDIFNNKPEIIKAYGATKEDIDEIVITSATELEFWVKTPNDNAEVEELSTSEVLHEHYWTRTKGSVRTALEETLLLMEAYGFEPEMGHKEVGGVRAKLDSSGQFNHIMEQLEVDWKYADAVQAADNELFVKILTQETFRRNGLEVTFMPKPLDGVAGSGMHIHLGVSLKLKNGKRINLFHATKEDFLSVMGYGALMGILKNYEVMNPFISSTNNALKRLRPGFEAPICIVTSLGLHPTNPSRNRTVLVGLIRDLSNPAATRFELRSPNPHSNAYIAMAVSYMSMLDGILYAVNNNKTEEDLLKELSKQYGEDSDYLEKNRSYRSEDDVFEDFTEEERNKMYGTAPATIYENLSALDKYPEKINVLKRNDVLTDQLINSFKMATLQRWCTEIGNRIINKYTHEIRNFKPLHSLDKALDLDVSNWMKINELRHYIMKDSYTSKSLFTRIKSAFIDEDYSSASKLYLELESKMEELRNLYSSYKKNLLDI
;
A
#
# COMPACT_ATOMS: atom_id res chain seq x y z
N MET A 1 10.37 -20.26 -20.89
CA MET A 1 11.16 -19.01 -21.03
C MET A 1 11.72 -18.98 -22.44
N ILE A 2 11.52 -17.86 -23.16
CA ILE A 2 12.11 -17.68 -24.48
C ILE A 2 13.59 -17.39 -24.27
N ASN A 3 14.47 -18.28 -24.71
CA ASN A 3 15.93 -18.12 -24.57
C ASN A 3 16.38 -16.83 -25.28
N ASN A 4 17.27 -16.08 -24.65
CA ASN A 4 17.91 -14.84 -25.15
C ASN A 4 17.08 -13.55 -25.08
N LEU A 5 16.19 -13.40 -24.11
CA LEU A 5 15.64 -12.07 -23.75
C LEU A 5 16.53 -11.42 -22.69
N ILE A 6 16.64 -10.09 -22.74
CA ILE A 6 17.19 -9.27 -21.66
C ILE A 6 16.02 -8.67 -20.88
N TYR A 7 16.00 -8.89 -19.58
CA TYR A 7 14.89 -8.44 -18.72
C TYR A 7 15.19 -7.14 -17.99
N THR A 8 16.48 -6.86 -17.76
CA THR A 8 16.91 -5.67 -17.01
C THR A 8 18.18 -5.09 -17.58
N ILE A 9 18.37 -3.77 -17.42
CA ILE A 9 19.62 -3.07 -17.68
C ILE A 9 20.11 -2.51 -16.35
N PRO A 10 21.26 -2.96 -15.82
CA PRO A 10 21.80 -2.50 -14.56
C PRO A 10 22.41 -1.09 -14.69
N LYS A 11 22.49 -0.37 -13.59
CA LYS A 11 22.93 1.05 -13.55
C LYS A 11 24.33 1.30 -14.11
N ASP A 12 25.22 0.33 -14.07
CA ASP A 12 26.58 0.43 -14.64
C ASP A 12 26.60 0.30 -16.18
N LYS A 13 25.44 0.08 -16.81
CA LYS A 13 25.22 -0.04 -18.26
C LYS A 13 24.36 1.10 -18.87
N HIS A 14 24.28 2.22 -18.20
CA HIS A 14 23.51 3.38 -18.64
C HIS A 14 24.33 4.41 -19.42
N SER A 15 25.61 4.13 -19.74
CA SER A 15 26.34 4.97 -20.68
C SER A 15 25.67 4.97 -22.06
N LYS A 16 25.82 6.06 -22.78
CA LYS A 16 25.28 6.21 -24.14
C LYS A 16 25.70 5.07 -25.08
N GLU A 17 26.96 4.66 -24.97
CA GLU A 17 27.58 3.59 -25.74
C GLU A 17 26.96 2.22 -25.39
N ASP A 18 26.81 1.94 -24.09
CA ASP A 18 26.23 0.69 -23.59
C ASP A 18 24.75 0.59 -24.00
N VAL A 19 23.95 1.62 -23.75
CA VAL A 19 22.52 1.66 -24.11
C VAL A 19 22.33 1.46 -25.61
N LYS A 20 23.09 2.17 -26.43
CA LYS A 20 23.05 1.99 -27.90
C LYS A 20 23.42 0.56 -28.30
N SER A 21 24.48 0.00 -27.72
CA SER A 21 24.92 -1.38 -28.01
C SER A 21 23.86 -2.39 -27.61
N ILE A 22 23.25 -2.24 -26.43
CA ILE A 22 22.20 -3.14 -25.94
C ILE A 22 20.99 -3.12 -26.87
N LEU A 23 20.48 -1.94 -27.23
CA LEU A 23 19.28 -1.81 -28.07
C LEU A 23 19.52 -2.33 -29.51
N ILE A 24 20.74 -2.20 -30.04
CA ILE A 24 21.10 -2.78 -31.35
C ILE A 24 21.15 -4.34 -31.26
N ASN A 25 21.67 -4.90 -30.17
CA ASN A 25 21.79 -6.35 -29.99
C ASN A 25 20.47 -7.02 -29.57
N HIS A 26 19.49 -6.23 -29.11
CA HIS A 26 18.17 -6.68 -28.68
C HIS A 26 17.05 -6.03 -29.53
N PRO A 27 16.97 -6.37 -30.82
CA PRO A 27 16.03 -5.74 -31.76
C PRO A 27 14.55 -6.06 -31.46
N GLU A 28 14.26 -6.97 -30.53
CA GLU A 28 12.93 -7.22 -29.98
C GLU A 28 12.43 -6.06 -29.13
N ILE A 29 13.32 -5.22 -28.56
CA ILE A 29 12.95 -3.99 -27.86
C ILE A 29 12.63 -2.92 -28.92
N LYS A 30 11.35 -2.57 -29.06
CA LYS A 30 10.87 -1.65 -30.09
C LYS A 30 10.58 -0.25 -29.56
N PHE A 31 10.32 -0.15 -28.25
CA PHE A 31 9.89 1.07 -27.60
C PHE A 31 10.70 1.38 -26.35
N VAL A 32 10.71 2.65 -25.98
CA VAL A 32 11.21 3.18 -24.71
C VAL A 32 10.08 3.97 -24.06
N SER A 33 9.92 3.85 -22.74
CA SER A 33 8.96 4.60 -21.94
C SER A 33 9.65 5.21 -20.72
N PHE A 34 9.34 6.46 -20.39
CA PHE A 34 9.83 7.15 -19.20
C PHE A 34 8.77 7.08 -18.11
N VAL A 35 9.10 6.44 -16.97
CA VAL A 35 8.16 6.13 -15.90
C VAL A 35 8.29 7.15 -14.78
N GLY A 36 7.43 8.16 -14.81
CA GLY A 36 7.26 9.12 -13.71
C GLY A 36 6.09 8.73 -12.83
N ILE A 37 6.21 8.90 -11.51
CA ILE A 37 5.20 8.50 -10.53
C ILE A 37 4.58 9.72 -9.87
N ASP A 38 3.30 9.97 -10.12
CA ASP A 38 2.58 11.08 -9.51
C ASP A 38 2.35 10.90 -7.98
N LEU A 39 1.77 11.89 -7.32
CA LEU A 39 1.51 11.85 -5.88
C LEU A 39 0.43 10.82 -5.48
N SER A 40 -0.37 10.36 -6.43
CA SER A 40 -1.38 9.30 -6.22
C SER A 40 -0.83 7.89 -6.42
N GLY A 41 0.42 7.77 -6.93
CA GLY A 41 1.07 6.49 -7.23
C GLY A 41 0.77 5.95 -8.62
N ASN A 42 0.21 6.78 -9.53
CA ASN A 42 0.04 6.39 -10.92
C ASN A 42 1.36 6.59 -11.67
N ASP A 43 1.69 5.64 -12.53
CA ASP A 43 2.84 5.73 -13.44
C ASP A 43 2.43 6.33 -14.79
N THR A 44 3.39 6.99 -15.45
CA THR A 44 3.26 7.39 -16.86
C THR A 44 3.70 6.25 -17.76
N ASP A 45 3.09 6.16 -18.93
CA ASP A 45 3.48 5.19 -19.96
C ASP A 45 3.25 5.79 -21.35
N GLU A 46 4.34 6.04 -22.07
CA GLU A 46 4.35 6.46 -23.46
C GLU A 46 5.28 5.56 -24.26
N ASN A 47 4.95 5.32 -25.51
CA ASN A 47 5.74 4.43 -26.38
C ASN A 47 6.56 5.24 -27.39
N ILE A 48 7.82 5.50 -27.07
CA ILE A 48 8.78 6.16 -27.95
C ILE A 48 9.49 5.09 -28.80
N PRO A 49 9.40 5.11 -30.14
CA PRO A 49 10.16 4.16 -30.95
C PRO A 49 11.66 4.22 -30.66
N VAL A 50 12.30 3.06 -30.52
CA VAL A 50 13.75 2.97 -30.23
C VAL A 50 14.59 3.78 -31.22
N LYS A 51 14.19 3.86 -32.49
CA LYS A 51 14.90 4.68 -33.48
C LYS A 51 14.93 6.15 -33.06
N VAL A 52 13.79 6.72 -32.63
CA VAL A 52 13.70 8.13 -32.19
C VAL A 52 14.56 8.35 -30.95
N PHE A 53 14.52 7.39 -29.99
CA PHE A 53 15.35 7.45 -28.80
C PHE A 53 16.85 7.41 -29.11
N LEU A 54 17.28 6.55 -30.05
CA LEU A 54 18.68 6.45 -30.49
C LEU A 54 19.18 7.67 -31.29
N ASP A 55 18.28 8.39 -31.96
CA ASP A 55 18.64 9.58 -32.75
C ASP A 55 19.03 10.78 -31.86
N ASP A 56 18.56 10.83 -30.57
CA ASP A 56 18.87 11.92 -29.63
C ASP A 56 19.08 11.42 -28.17
N LEU A 57 19.98 10.46 -28.00
CA LEU A 57 20.29 9.88 -26.69
C LEU A 57 20.74 10.91 -25.64
N ASP A 58 21.39 11.99 -26.05
CA ASP A 58 21.88 13.01 -25.11
C ASP A 58 20.72 13.74 -24.43
N SER A 59 19.71 14.14 -25.18
CA SER A 59 18.52 14.78 -24.61
C SER A 59 17.75 13.82 -23.73
N PHE A 60 17.56 12.58 -24.17
CA PHE A 60 16.80 11.58 -23.43
C PHE A 60 17.47 11.12 -22.12
N LEU A 61 18.80 10.98 -22.10
CA LEU A 61 19.50 10.45 -20.93
C LEU A 61 20.01 11.54 -19.97
N TYR A 62 20.40 12.70 -20.49
CA TYR A 62 21.09 13.73 -19.70
C TYR A 62 20.36 15.08 -19.69
N GLY A 63 19.24 15.18 -20.36
CA GLY A 63 18.40 16.37 -20.43
C GLY A 63 17.00 16.14 -19.93
N VAL A 64 16.07 16.95 -20.46
CA VAL A 64 14.64 16.70 -20.30
C VAL A 64 14.25 15.65 -21.34
N ALA A 65 14.02 14.43 -20.87
CA ALA A 65 13.73 13.31 -21.76
C ALA A 65 12.41 13.50 -22.51
N VAL A 66 11.35 13.81 -21.78
CA VAL A 66 9.99 14.05 -22.29
C VAL A 66 9.37 15.18 -21.48
N GLN A 67 8.42 15.87 -22.08
CA GLN A 67 7.54 16.81 -21.39
C GLN A 67 6.12 16.28 -21.41
N THR A 68 5.55 16.12 -20.25
CA THR A 68 4.12 15.85 -20.06
C THR A 68 3.41 17.08 -19.50
N ASP A 69 2.15 16.96 -19.15
CA ASP A 69 1.38 18.05 -18.57
C ASP A 69 0.53 17.59 -17.37
N GLY A 70 -0.10 18.55 -16.70
CA GLY A 70 -0.95 18.30 -15.53
C GLY A 70 -2.22 17.49 -15.80
N SER A 71 -2.52 17.11 -17.05
CA SER A 71 -3.59 16.17 -17.38
C SER A 71 -3.12 14.71 -17.34
N SER A 72 -1.83 14.50 -17.54
CA SER A 72 -1.20 13.16 -17.53
C SER A 72 -0.76 12.72 -16.13
N VAL A 73 -0.51 13.68 -15.23
CA VAL A 73 -0.05 13.44 -13.85
C VAL A 73 -0.92 14.19 -12.85
N VAL A 74 -1.28 13.55 -11.74
CA VAL A 74 -2.18 14.12 -10.74
C VAL A 74 -1.41 15.04 -9.79
N LEU A 75 -1.32 16.33 -10.14
CA LEU A 75 -0.60 17.38 -9.43
C LEU A 75 -1.48 18.64 -9.22
N PRO A 76 -2.68 18.54 -8.60
CA PRO A 76 -3.56 19.70 -8.42
C PRO A 76 -2.88 20.77 -7.56
N GLY A 77 -3.07 22.04 -7.95
CA GLY A 77 -2.42 23.18 -7.29
C GLY A 77 -0.91 23.34 -7.60
N ILE A 78 -0.32 22.41 -8.33
CA ILE A 78 1.06 22.47 -8.84
C ILE A 78 1.02 22.73 -10.35
N ALA A 79 0.61 21.75 -11.13
CA ALA A 79 0.42 21.91 -12.58
C ALA A 79 -1.00 22.38 -12.87
N THR A 80 -1.13 23.52 -13.57
CA THR A 80 -2.41 24.17 -13.90
C THR A 80 -2.53 24.34 -15.40
N LEU A 81 -3.73 24.57 -15.94
CA LEU A 81 -3.96 24.68 -17.40
C LEU A 81 -3.14 25.78 -18.08
N ASN A 82 -2.78 26.84 -17.37
CA ASN A 82 -1.94 27.92 -17.89
C ASN A 82 -0.46 27.76 -17.56
N ASN A 83 -0.10 26.76 -16.76
CA ASN A 83 1.28 26.35 -16.46
C ASN A 83 1.27 24.83 -16.27
N ALA A 84 1.03 24.10 -17.37
CA ALA A 84 0.73 22.69 -17.34
C ALA A 84 1.97 21.79 -17.51
N LYS A 85 3.11 22.38 -17.93
CA LYS A 85 4.28 21.65 -18.37
C LYS A 85 4.99 20.95 -17.23
N VAL A 86 5.23 19.66 -17.35
CA VAL A 86 5.99 18.84 -16.41
C VAL A 86 7.15 18.19 -17.15
N ASP A 87 8.37 18.46 -16.73
CA ASP A 87 9.59 17.91 -17.33
C ASP A 87 9.92 16.54 -16.70
N MET A 88 10.25 15.57 -17.53
CA MET A 88 10.65 14.22 -17.12
C MET A 88 12.15 14.03 -17.33
N VAL A 89 12.88 13.65 -16.28
CA VAL A 89 14.33 13.45 -16.28
C VAL A 89 14.65 12.03 -15.88
N ALA A 90 15.39 11.31 -16.75
CA ALA A 90 15.74 9.91 -16.52
C ALA A 90 16.57 9.72 -15.24
N ASP A 91 16.29 8.66 -14.49
CA ASP A 91 17.17 8.21 -13.41
C ASP A 91 18.17 7.17 -13.94
N LEU A 92 19.45 7.52 -13.87
CA LEU A 92 20.55 6.67 -14.31
C LEU A 92 21.12 5.79 -13.18
N ASP A 93 20.69 6.01 -11.93
CA ASP A 93 21.22 5.34 -10.74
C ASP A 93 20.37 4.16 -10.25
N CYS A 94 19.39 3.72 -11.03
CA CYS A 94 18.53 2.58 -10.73
C CYS A 94 18.62 1.49 -11.80
N LYS A 95 18.01 0.33 -11.56
CA LYS A 95 17.83 -0.73 -12.57
C LYS A 95 16.67 -0.39 -13.47
N TRP A 96 16.82 -0.50 -14.79
CA TRP A 96 15.75 -0.37 -15.78
C TRP A 96 15.18 -1.74 -16.14
N PHE A 97 13.90 -1.79 -16.51
CA PHE A 97 13.20 -3.02 -16.88
C PHE A 97 12.81 -3.03 -18.34
N VAL A 98 12.83 -4.20 -18.97
CA VAL A 98 12.25 -4.41 -20.29
C VAL A 98 10.90 -5.09 -20.13
N ASP A 99 9.82 -4.37 -20.34
CA ASP A 99 8.46 -4.87 -20.27
C ASP A 99 8.08 -5.55 -21.58
N TYR A 100 7.80 -6.87 -21.54
CA TYR A 100 7.49 -7.65 -22.72
C TYR A 100 5.99 -7.87 -22.90
N ASN A 101 5.48 -7.45 -24.06
CA ASN A 101 4.13 -7.80 -24.51
C ASN A 101 4.11 -9.21 -25.11
N TYR A 102 3.83 -10.21 -24.30
CA TYR A 102 3.81 -11.62 -24.71
C TYR A 102 2.61 -11.95 -25.63
N ASP A 103 1.64 -11.08 -25.79
CA ASP A 103 0.54 -11.23 -26.78
C ASP A 103 0.93 -10.72 -28.15
N PHE A 104 2.03 -9.98 -28.27
CA PHE A 104 2.51 -9.44 -29.53
C PHE A 104 3.93 -9.96 -29.87
N ILE A 105 3.96 -10.99 -30.69
CA ILE A 105 5.21 -11.64 -31.13
C ILE A 105 5.67 -11.04 -32.46
N ASP A 106 6.92 -10.56 -32.49
CA ASP A 106 7.60 -10.23 -33.75
C ASP A 106 7.89 -11.54 -34.50
N THR A 107 7.17 -11.78 -35.58
CA THR A 107 7.25 -13.01 -36.36
C THR A 107 8.60 -13.23 -37.04
N SER A 108 9.37 -12.15 -37.28
CA SER A 108 10.70 -12.23 -37.89
C SER A 108 11.77 -12.68 -36.89
N LEU A 109 11.60 -12.33 -35.62
CA LEU A 109 12.51 -12.64 -34.52
C LEU A 109 12.02 -13.83 -33.68
N ASN A 110 10.75 -14.21 -33.80
CA ASN A 110 10.06 -15.15 -32.93
C ASN A 110 10.22 -14.81 -31.44
N LYS A 111 10.11 -13.51 -31.11
CA LYS A 111 10.24 -12.94 -29.76
C LYS A 111 9.12 -11.97 -29.46
N PRO A 112 8.70 -11.83 -28.18
CA PRO A 112 7.75 -10.79 -27.80
C PRO A 112 8.36 -9.42 -27.98
N ILE A 113 7.52 -8.43 -28.29
CA ILE A 113 7.94 -7.02 -28.39
C ILE A 113 8.15 -6.47 -26.99
N GLY A 114 9.33 -5.85 -26.78
CA GLY A 114 9.71 -5.21 -25.52
C GLY A 114 9.61 -3.69 -25.56
N THR A 115 9.26 -3.12 -24.42
CA THR A 115 9.37 -1.68 -24.10
C THR A 115 10.38 -1.52 -22.96
N LEU A 116 11.46 -0.76 -23.20
CA LEU A 116 12.41 -0.39 -22.16
C LEU A 116 11.77 0.68 -21.28
N ARG A 117 11.47 0.34 -20.02
CA ARG A 117 10.90 1.27 -19.03
C ARG A 117 12.03 1.89 -18.21
N ILE A 118 12.17 3.22 -18.32
CA ILE A 118 13.21 4.01 -17.64
C ILE A 118 12.55 4.84 -16.55
N PRO A 119 12.80 4.53 -15.24
CA PRO A 119 12.32 5.37 -14.15
C PRO A 119 12.83 6.80 -14.28
N CYS A 120 11.99 7.77 -13.97
CA CYS A 120 12.33 9.19 -14.07
C CYS A 120 11.79 10.01 -12.90
N PHE A 121 12.32 11.22 -12.77
CA PHE A 121 11.84 12.26 -11.87
C PHE A 121 11.00 13.28 -12.62
N LEU A 122 9.95 13.81 -11.96
CA LEU A 122 9.09 14.84 -12.52
C LEU A 122 9.45 16.21 -11.94
N TYR A 123 9.63 17.20 -12.82
CA TYR A 123 9.91 18.56 -12.43
C TYR A 123 8.86 19.52 -12.97
N HIS A 124 8.41 20.43 -12.12
CA HIS A 124 7.55 21.56 -12.51
C HIS A 124 8.22 22.85 -12.07
N ASP A 125 8.45 23.79 -13.00
CA ASP A 125 9.22 25.02 -12.77
C ASP A 125 10.55 24.77 -12.05
N GLY A 126 11.26 23.72 -12.43
CA GLY A 126 12.57 23.32 -11.87
C GLY A 126 12.52 22.72 -10.46
N LYS A 127 11.33 22.46 -9.89
CA LYS A 127 11.15 21.80 -8.60
C LYS A 127 10.65 20.37 -8.82
N ALA A 128 11.22 19.43 -8.10
CA ALA A 128 10.75 18.04 -8.13
C ALA A 128 9.37 17.92 -7.48
N VAL A 129 8.46 17.16 -8.12
CA VAL A 129 7.04 17.09 -7.74
C VAL A 129 6.48 15.67 -7.72
N ASP A 130 7.32 14.67 -7.80
CA ASP A 130 6.95 13.26 -7.91
C ASP A 130 7.22 12.46 -6.63
N SER A 131 6.55 11.31 -6.53
CA SER A 131 6.67 10.41 -5.37
C SER A 131 8.04 9.75 -5.27
N ARG A 132 8.67 9.46 -6.39
CA ARG A 132 9.98 8.82 -6.45
C ARG A 132 11.08 9.76 -5.92
N HIS A 133 10.98 11.05 -6.27
CA HIS A 133 11.87 12.07 -5.71
C HIS A 133 11.68 12.24 -4.19
N ILE A 134 10.43 12.21 -3.70
CA ILE A 134 10.12 12.27 -2.26
C ILE A 134 10.86 11.15 -1.52
N LEU A 135 10.80 9.90 -2.02
CA LEU A 135 11.52 8.79 -1.40
C LEU A 135 13.04 8.97 -1.47
N SER A 136 13.57 9.36 -2.64
CA SER A 136 15.01 9.61 -2.81
C SER A 136 15.52 10.69 -1.84
N SER A 137 14.76 11.77 -1.67
CA SER A 137 15.07 12.86 -0.71
C SER A 137 14.99 12.40 0.74
N ALA A 138 14.02 11.54 1.09
CA ALA A 138 13.91 10.95 2.42
C ALA A 138 15.13 10.08 2.74
N ILE A 139 15.55 9.23 1.80
CA ILE A 139 16.72 8.36 1.95
C ILE A 139 18.00 9.19 2.08
N LYS A 140 18.17 10.22 1.27
CA LYS A 140 19.30 11.14 1.36
C LYS A 140 19.33 11.83 2.73
N THR A 141 18.21 12.40 3.16
CA THR A 141 18.07 13.06 4.46
C THR A 141 18.39 12.10 5.61
N PHE A 142 17.92 10.87 5.54
CA PHE A 142 18.19 9.85 6.54
C PHE A 142 19.69 9.53 6.64
N LYS A 143 20.35 9.28 5.49
CA LYS A 143 21.79 9.01 5.40
C LYS A 143 22.63 10.17 5.95
N GLU A 144 22.32 11.41 5.56
CA GLU A 144 23.03 12.61 6.04
C GLU A 144 22.93 12.77 7.57
N ASN A 145 21.73 12.61 8.14
CA ASN A 145 21.55 12.69 9.59
C ASN A 145 22.29 11.57 10.35
N LEU A 146 22.34 10.34 9.81
CA LEU A 146 23.14 9.28 10.44
C LEU A 146 24.64 9.60 10.40
N ILE A 147 25.14 10.14 9.30
CA ILE A 147 26.54 10.59 9.20
C ILE A 147 26.82 11.67 10.26
N ASP A 148 25.92 12.62 10.45
CA ASP A 148 26.02 13.66 11.46
C ASP A 148 26.04 13.09 12.89
N ILE A 149 25.18 12.10 13.17
CA ILE A 149 25.18 11.35 14.43
C ILE A 149 26.57 10.72 14.65
N PHE A 150 27.10 9.98 13.69
CA PHE A 150 28.39 9.29 13.84
C PHE A 150 29.58 10.25 13.94
N ASN A 151 29.46 11.45 13.36
CA ASN A 151 30.45 12.51 13.51
C ASN A 151 30.45 13.14 14.90
N ASN A 152 29.26 13.43 15.43
CA ASN A 152 29.10 14.18 16.67
C ASN A 152 29.09 13.29 17.92
N LYS A 153 28.71 12.01 17.75
CA LYS A 153 28.58 10.98 18.81
C LYS A 153 29.27 9.68 18.39
N PRO A 154 30.60 9.63 18.33
CA PRO A 154 31.33 8.46 17.87
C PRO A 154 31.16 7.23 18.76
N GLU A 155 30.71 7.40 20.01
CA GLU A 155 30.33 6.29 20.90
C GLU A 155 29.19 5.43 20.33
N ILE A 156 28.26 6.01 19.59
CA ILE A 156 27.15 5.27 18.98
C ILE A 156 27.67 4.22 17.99
N ILE A 157 28.55 4.60 17.07
CA ILE A 157 29.09 3.64 16.11
C ILE A 157 30.08 2.65 16.76
N LYS A 158 30.81 3.08 17.80
CA LYS A 158 31.69 2.19 18.57
C LYS A 158 30.94 1.07 19.27
N ALA A 159 29.68 1.30 19.69
CA ALA A 159 28.82 0.26 20.26
C ALA A 159 28.58 -0.90 19.28
N TYR A 160 28.64 -0.65 17.98
CA TYR A 160 28.56 -1.66 16.92
C TYR A 160 29.93 -2.27 16.54
N GLY A 161 31.01 -1.90 17.24
CA GLY A 161 32.36 -2.38 17.00
C GLY A 161 33.00 -1.84 15.72
N ALA A 162 32.62 -0.63 15.31
CA ALA A 162 33.14 0.06 14.14
C ALA A 162 33.54 1.51 14.47
N THR A 163 34.27 2.14 13.57
CA THR A 163 34.53 3.59 13.58
C THR A 163 33.92 4.23 12.33
N LYS A 164 33.81 5.54 12.33
CA LYS A 164 33.35 6.32 11.18
C LYS A 164 34.18 6.03 9.91
N GLU A 165 35.49 5.91 10.08
CA GLU A 165 36.44 5.66 9.01
C GLU A 165 36.26 4.26 8.35
N ASP A 166 35.65 3.34 9.07
CA ASP A 166 35.35 1.99 8.57
C ASP A 166 34.12 1.96 7.66
N ILE A 167 33.25 2.99 7.70
CA ILE A 167 32.02 3.03 6.91
C ILE A 167 32.35 3.21 5.42
N ASP A 168 31.83 2.31 4.59
CA ASP A 168 31.78 2.45 3.14
C ASP A 168 30.47 3.12 2.73
N GLU A 169 29.34 2.59 3.21
CA GLU A 169 28.01 3.07 2.85
C GLU A 169 26.99 2.83 3.98
N ILE A 170 26.00 3.75 4.10
CA ILE A 170 24.76 3.51 4.85
C ILE A 170 23.74 2.94 3.88
N VAL A 171 23.30 1.72 4.14
CA VAL A 171 22.37 0.97 3.28
C VAL A 171 20.97 0.98 3.90
N ILE A 172 20.02 1.54 3.19
CA ILE A 172 18.60 1.62 3.58
C ILE A 172 17.81 0.72 2.64
N THR A 173 17.20 -0.32 3.19
CA THR A 173 16.56 -1.39 2.42
C THR A 173 15.08 -1.52 2.74
N SER A 174 14.29 -1.83 1.72
CA SER A 174 12.89 -2.24 1.87
C SER A 174 12.59 -3.51 1.09
N ALA A 175 11.57 -4.22 1.53
CA ALA A 175 10.88 -5.26 0.77
C ALA A 175 9.38 -5.05 0.93
N THR A 176 8.60 -5.56 0.00
CA THR A 176 7.14 -5.60 0.07
C THR A 176 6.65 -7.03 -0.08
N GLU A 177 5.60 -7.37 0.62
CA GLU A 177 4.79 -8.58 0.43
C GLU A 177 3.50 -8.13 -0.28
N LEU A 178 3.13 -8.75 -1.38
CA LEU A 178 2.01 -8.29 -2.20
C LEU A 178 0.87 -9.30 -2.20
N GLU A 179 -0.20 -8.97 -1.49
CA GLU A 179 -1.44 -9.74 -1.52
C GLU A 179 -2.40 -9.21 -2.59
N PHE A 180 -3.11 -10.10 -3.25
CA PHE A 180 -4.10 -9.75 -4.27
C PHE A 180 -5.18 -10.82 -4.41
N TRP A 181 -6.32 -10.42 -5.00
CA TRP A 181 -7.40 -11.35 -5.31
C TRP A 181 -7.45 -11.66 -6.80
N VAL A 182 -7.64 -12.95 -7.09
CA VAL A 182 -7.78 -13.48 -8.44
C VAL A 182 -9.22 -13.90 -8.65
N LYS A 183 -9.81 -13.44 -9.75
CA LYS A 183 -11.14 -13.86 -10.21
C LYS A 183 -10.97 -14.86 -11.34
N THR A 184 -11.51 -16.07 -11.13
CA THR A 184 -11.59 -17.10 -12.15
C THR A 184 -13.01 -17.11 -12.73
N PRO A 185 -13.20 -16.86 -14.05
CA PRO A 185 -14.49 -16.94 -14.71
C PRO A 185 -15.12 -18.32 -14.58
N ASN A 186 -16.46 -18.39 -14.66
CA ASN A 186 -17.23 -19.63 -14.44
C ASN A 186 -16.84 -20.79 -15.38
N ASP A 187 -16.56 -20.49 -16.64
CA ASP A 187 -16.13 -21.46 -17.65
C ASP A 187 -14.76 -22.09 -17.40
N ASN A 188 -13.93 -21.44 -16.59
CA ASN A 188 -12.59 -21.89 -16.18
C ASN A 188 -12.53 -22.39 -14.73
N ALA A 189 -13.65 -22.34 -14.00
CA ALA A 189 -13.71 -22.67 -12.59
C ALA A 189 -13.93 -24.18 -12.37
N GLU A 190 -13.12 -24.78 -11.49
CA GLU A 190 -13.33 -26.16 -11.05
C GLU A 190 -14.39 -26.22 -9.95
N VAL A 191 -15.64 -26.49 -10.34
CA VAL A 191 -16.83 -26.46 -9.45
C VAL A 191 -16.75 -27.46 -8.30
N GLU A 192 -16.11 -28.63 -8.50
CA GLU A 192 -15.95 -29.64 -7.44
C GLU A 192 -15.05 -29.15 -6.30
N GLU A 193 -14.07 -28.30 -6.60
CA GLU A 193 -13.18 -27.72 -5.57
C GLU A 193 -13.87 -26.69 -4.70
N LEU A 194 -14.88 -26.02 -5.22
CA LEU A 194 -15.65 -25.05 -4.48
C LEU A 194 -16.47 -25.65 -3.36
N SER A 195 -17.15 -26.76 -3.62
CA SER A 195 -17.93 -27.46 -2.60
C SER A 195 -17.04 -27.95 -1.46
N THR A 196 -15.81 -28.34 -1.76
CA THR A 196 -14.83 -28.79 -0.78
C THR A 196 -14.24 -27.63 0.00
N SER A 197 -13.93 -26.49 -0.67
CA SER A 197 -13.36 -25.32 -0.01
C SER A 197 -14.37 -24.59 0.89
N GLU A 198 -15.65 -24.56 0.53
CA GLU A 198 -16.72 -24.03 1.38
C GLU A 198 -16.88 -24.84 2.69
N VAL A 199 -16.64 -26.15 2.63
CA VAL A 199 -16.77 -27.05 3.79
C VAL A 199 -15.59 -26.95 4.73
N LEU A 200 -14.37 -26.69 4.22
CA LEU A 200 -13.14 -26.79 5.03
C LEU A 200 -12.73 -25.48 5.69
N HIS A 201 -13.21 -24.32 5.28
CA HIS A 201 -12.85 -22.98 5.77
C HIS A 201 -11.33 -22.67 5.84
N GLU A 202 -10.51 -23.59 5.36
CA GLU A 202 -9.06 -23.49 5.41
C GLU A 202 -8.52 -23.19 4.02
N HIS A 203 -7.75 -22.09 3.93
CA HIS A 203 -7.28 -21.67 2.63
C HIS A 203 -5.83 -21.19 2.65
N TYR A 204 -5.31 -20.84 3.82
CA TYR A 204 -3.92 -20.42 3.97
C TYR A 204 -2.98 -21.58 3.63
N TRP A 205 -2.10 -21.34 2.65
CA TRP A 205 -1.14 -22.32 2.13
C TRP A 205 -1.73 -23.61 1.54
N THR A 206 -3.02 -23.64 1.25
CA THR A 206 -3.59 -24.76 0.49
C THR A 206 -3.08 -24.72 -0.95
N ARG A 207 -3.05 -25.89 -1.59
CA ARG A 207 -2.52 -26.03 -2.94
C ARG A 207 -3.29 -25.19 -3.95
N THR A 208 -2.59 -24.37 -4.72
CA THR A 208 -3.13 -23.72 -5.92
C THR A 208 -3.33 -24.75 -7.04
N LYS A 209 -4.34 -24.55 -7.90
CA LYS A 209 -4.71 -25.50 -8.95
C LYS A 209 -5.06 -24.79 -10.26
N GLY A 210 -5.16 -25.54 -11.35
CA GLY A 210 -5.62 -25.07 -12.65
C GLY A 210 -4.83 -23.86 -13.17
N SER A 211 -5.54 -22.94 -13.81
CA SER A 211 -4.97 -21.71 -14.39
C SER A 211 -4.35 -20.79 -13.32
N VAL A 212 -4.90 -20.77 -12.10
CA VAL A 212 -4.35 -19.96 -10.99
C VAL A 212 -2.94 -20.44 -10.62
N ARG A 213 -2.76 -21.77 -10.53
CA ARG A 213 -1.42 -22.36 -10.29
C ARG A 213 -0.46 -21.99 -11.41
N THR A 214 -0.88 -22.16 -12.66
CA THR A 214 -0.02 -21.86 -13.82
C THR A 214 0.41 -20.40 -13.83
N ALA A 215 -0.54 -19.47 -13.62
CA ALA A 215 -0.26 -18.04 -13.59
C ALA A 215 0.68 -17.65 -12.43
N LEU A 216 0.48 -18.24 -11.24
CA LEU A 216 1.34 -17.97 -10.07
C LEU A 216 2.78 -18.47 -10.32
N GLU A 217 2.93 -19.72 -10.78
CA GLU A 217 4.25 -20.30 -11.10
C GLU A 217 4.96 -19.52 -12.22
N GLU A 218 4.23 -19.09 -13.26
CA GLU A 218 4.76 -18.25 -14.33
C GLU A 218 5.20 -16.87 -13.81
N THR A 219 4.42 -16.25 -12.92
CA THR A 219 4.76 -14.97 -12.30
C THR A 219 6.08 -15.09 -11.53
N LEU A 220 6.24 -16.10 -10.69
CA LEU A 220 7.48 -16.31 -9.92
C LEU A 220 8.69 -16.53 -10.83
N LEU A 221 8.56 -17.32 -11.90
CA LEU A 221 9.65 -17.54 -12.86
C LEU A 221 10.03 -16.25 -13.62
N LEU A 222 9.05 -15.40 -13.93
CA LEU A 222 9.33 -14.10 -14.53
C LEU A 222 9.99 -13.16 -13.51
N MET A 223 9.53 -13.13 -12.27
CA MET A 223 10.19 -12.37 -11.19
C MET A 223 11.65 -12.78 -11.02
N GLU A 224 11.96 -14.09 -11.09
CA GLU A 224 13.34 -14.59 -11.08
C GLU A 224 14.14 -14.06 -12.29
N ALA A 225 13.56 -14.08 -13.50
CA ALA A 225 14.20 -13.57 -14.70
C ALA A 225 14.51 -12.06 -14.64
N TYR A 226 13.66 -11.28 -13.99
CA TYR A 226 13.88 -9.85 -13.70
C TYR A 226 14.85 -9.60 -12.54
N GLY A 227 15.30 -10.66 -11.86
CA GLY A 227 16.23 -10.56 -10.73
C GLY A 227 15.61 -9.95 -9.47
N PHE A 228 14.32 -10.18 -9.24
CA PHE A 228 13.65 -9.80 -7.98
C PHE A 228 13.90 -10.81 -6.86
N GLU A 229 14.43 -11.99 -7.18
CA GLU A 229 14.69 -13.08 -6.24
C GLU A 229 13.43 -13.43 -5.42
N PRO A 230 12.35 -13.96 -6.07
CA PRO A 230 11.13 -14.32 -5.38
C PRO A 230 11.42 -15.39 -4.30
N GLU A 231 10.79 -15.23 -3.14
CA GLU A 231 10.96 -16.17 -2.02
C GLU A 231 9.81 -17.18 -1.99
N MET A 232 8.56 -16.73 -2.18
CA MET A 232 7.42 -17.64 -2.30
C MET A 232 6.21 -16.99 -3.00
N GLY A 233 5.24 -17.85 -3.34
CA GLY A 233 3.90 -17.45 -3.76
C GLY A 233 2.90 -18.52 -3.29
N HIS A 234 1.81 -18.10 -2.65
CA HIS A 234 0.87 -19.01 -2.00
C HIS A 234 -0.55 -18.42 -1.89
N LYS A 235 -1.51 -19.26 -1.45
CA LYS A 235 -2.83 -18.81 -1.04
C LYS A 235 -2.77 -18.11 0.31
N GLU A 236 -3.52 -16.99 0.41
CA GLU A 236 -3.57 -16.17 1.60
C GLU A 236 -4.87 -16.37 2.40
N VAL A 237 -4.94 -15.78 3.61
CA VAL A 237 -5.99 -15.97 4.63
C VAL A 237 -7.41 -15.72 4.12
N GLY A 238 -7.60 -14.84 3.12
CA GLY A 238 -8.90 -14.61 2.49
C GLY A 238 -9.51 -15.84 1.81
N GLY A 239 -8.66 -16.80 1.46
CA GLY A 239 -9.02 -18.11 0.93
C GLY A 239 -9.73 -18.09 -0.41
N VAL A 240 -10.68 -18.99 -0.59
CA VAL A 240 -11.46 -19.16 -1.82
C VAL A 240 -12.93 -18.81 -1.56
N ARG A 241 -13.52 -17.99 -2.42
CA ARG A 241 -14.92 -17.56 -2.33
C ARG A 241 -15.62 -17.68 -3.66
N ALA A 242 -16.80 -18.30 -3.62
CA ALA A 242 -17.72 -18.37 -4.75
C ALA A 242 -18.63 -17.16 -4.80
N LYS A 243 -18.87 -16.61 -5.97
CA LYS A 243 -19.95 -15.64 -6.20
C LYS A 243 -21.04 -16.26 -7.05
N LEU A 244 -22.27 -16.21 -6.53
CA LEU A 244 -23.46 -16.61 -7.24
C LEU A 244 -24.11 -15.39 -7.89
N ASP A 245 -24.76 -15.58 -9.03
CA ASP A 245 -25.61 -14.57 -9.64
C ASP A 245 -27.00 -14.50 -8.94
N SER A 246 -27.88 -13.64 -9.42
CA SER A 246 -29.22 -13.47 -8.87
C SER A 246 -30.13 -14.72 -9.02
N SER A 247 -29.78 -15.69 -9.89
CA SER A 247 -30.48 -16.95 -10.08
C SER A 247 -29.93 -18.07 -9.19
N GLY A 248 -28.85 -17.81 -8.43
CA GLY A 248 -28.17 -18.83 -7.63
C GLY A 248 -27.18 -19.66 -8.44
N GLN A 249 -26.91 -19.30 -9.70
CA GLN A 249 -25.88 -19.93 -10.50
C GLN A 249 -24.51 -19.33 -10.24
N PHE A 250 -23.50 -20.13 -10.46
CA PHE A 250 -22.10 -19.73 -10.34
C PHE A 250 -21.77 -18.61 -11.33
N ASN A 251 -21.22 -17.50 -10.83
CA ASN A 251 -20.70 -16.42 -11.67
C ASN A 251 -19.18 -16.50 -11.80
N HIS A 252 -18.48 -16.61 -10.69
CA HIS A 252 -17.02 -16.72 -10.66
C HIS A 252 -16.53 -17.12 -9.28
N ILE A 253 -15.27 -17.54 -9.23
CA ILE A 253 -14.51 -17.78 -8.00
C ILE A 253 -13.58 -16.60 -7.75
N MET A 254 -13.35 -16.30 -6.48
CA MET A 254 -12.31 -15.37 -6.03
C MET A 254 -11.36 -16.10 -5.07
N GLU A 255 -10.05 -16.02 -5.33
CA GLU A 255 -9.00 -16.58 -4.49
C GLU A 255 -8.03 -15.48 -4.08
N GLN A 256 -7.59 -15.47 -2.80
CA GLN A 256 -6.57 -14.55 -2.35
C GLN A 256 -5.19 -15.23 -2.43
N LEU A 257 -4.24 -14.54 -3.02
CA LEU A 257 -2.86 -14.98 -3.19
C LEU A 257 -1.91 -13.91 -2.66
N GLU A 258 -0.68 -14.34 -2.38
CA GLU A 258 0.45 -13.50 -2.00
C GLU A 258 1.69 -13.92 -2.77
N VAL A 259 2.54 -12.95 -3.10
CA VAL A 259 3.89 -13.15 -3.64
C VAL A 259 4.88 -12.30 -2.87
N ASP A 260 6.01 -12.91 -2.52
CA ASP A 260 7.10 -12.31 -1.75
C ASP A 260 8.41 -12.38 -2.50
N TRP A 261 9.26 -11.38 -2.27
CA TRP A 261 10.60 -11.31 -2.86
C TRP A 261 11.59 -10.59 -1.96
N LYS A 262 12.86 -10.78 -2.22
CA LYS A 262 13.92 -10.19 -1.42
C LYS A 262 13.94 -8.66 -1.47
N TYR A 263 14.50 -8.09 -0.42
CA TYR A 263 14.72 -6.65 -0.28
C TYR A 263 15.67 -6.09 -1.34
N ALA A 264 15.49 -4.81 -1.63
CA ALA A 264 16.42 -4.00 -2.41
C ALA A 264 16.70 -2.67 -1.68
N ASP A 265 17.56 -1.83 -2.23
CA ASP A 265 17.64 -0.43 -1.82
C ASP A 265 16.25 0.21 -1.93
N ALA A 266 15.87 1.06 -0.98
CA ALA A 266 14.48 1.45 -0.79
C ALA A 266 13.81 2.05 -2.04
N VAL A 267 14.54 2.86 -2.85
CA VAL A 267 13.97 3.40 -4.10
C VAL A 267 13.76 2.28 -5.12
N GLN A 268 14.74 1.38 -5.27
CA GLN A 268 14.62 0.22 -6.15
C GLN A 268 13.53 -0.75 -5.68
N ALA A 269 13.32 -0.89 -4.37
CA ALA A 269 12.24 -1.73 -3.83
C ALA A 269 10.85 -1.21 -4.22
N ALA A 270 10.67 0.12 -4.25
CA ALA A 270 9.43 0.73 -4.72
C ALA A 270 9.24 0.59 -6.25
N ASP A 271 10.33 0.71 -7.04
CA ASP A 271 10.31 0.44 -8.48
C ASP A 271 9.97 -1.04 -8.75
N ASN A 272 10.54 -1.97 -7.98
CA ASN A 272 10.25 -3.40 -8.09
C ASN A 272 8.78 -3.71 -7.79
N GLU A 273 8.22 -3.13 -6.73
CA GLU A 273 6.84 -3.33 -6.32
C GLU A 273 5.86 -2.89 -7.41
N LEU A 274 6.08 -1.71 -8.00
CA LEU A 274 5.28 -1.23 -9.12
C LEU A 274 5.32 -2.20 -10.30
N PHE A 275 6.52 -2.67 -10.66
CA PHE A 275 6.69 -3.57 -11.79
C PHE A 275 6.14 -4.96 -11.53
N VAL A 276 6.25 -5.50 -10.31
CA VAL A 276 5.66 -6.80 -9.93
C VAL A 276 4.14 -6.77 -10.05
N LYS A 277 3.47 -5.66 -9.71
CA LYS A 277 2.02 -5.50 -9.94
C LYS A 277 1.67 -5.61 -11.42
N ILE A 278 2.38 -4.88 -12.28
CA ILE A 278 2.17 -4.93 -13.75
C ILE A 278 2.38 -6.35 -14.25
N LEU A 279 3.50 -6.97 -13.86
CA LEU A 279 3.86 -8.33 -14.25
C LEU A 279 2.80 -9.36 -13.83
N THR A 280 2.34 -9.29 -12.58
CA THR A 280 1.30 -10.16 -12.03
C THR A 280 0.00 -10.00 -12.81
N GLN A 281 -0.45 -8.77 -13.01
CA GLN A 281 -1.70 -8.49 -13.72
C GLN A 281 -1.69 -9.02 -15.14
N GLU A 282 -0.60 -8.78 -15.90
CA GLU A 282 -0.46 -9.24 -17.28
C GLU A 282 -0.32 -10.77 -17.38
N THR A 283 0.42 -11.39 -16.46
CA THR A 283 0.59 -12.85 -16.45
C THR A 283 -0.74 -13.56 -16.15
N PHE A 284 -1.49 -13.11 -15.16
CA PHE A 284 -2.79 -13.69 -14.83
C PHE A 284 -3.81 -13.44 -15.95
N ARG A 285 -3.84 -12.25 -16.55
CA ARG A 285 -4.69 -11.93 -17.69
C ARG A 285 -4.46 -12.89 -18.88
N ARG A 286 -3.20 -13.19 -19.21
CA ARG A 286 -2.85 -14.15 -20.28
C ARG A 286 -3.31 -15.57 -19.97
N ASN A 287 -3.44 -15.93 -18.70
CA ASN A 287 -3.99 -17.20 -18.25
C ASN A 287 -5.52 -17.20 -18.11
N GLY A 288 -6.23 -16.18 -18.64
CA GLY A 288 -7.68 -16.06 -18.61
C GLY A 288 -8.25 -15.68 -17.23
N LEU A 289 -7.45 -15.06 -16.37
CA LEU A 289 -7.79 -14.66 -15.02
C LEU A 289 -7.80 -13.14 -14.88
N GLU A 290 -8.57 -12.62 -13.92
CA GLU A 290 -8.60 -11.20 -13.58
C GLU A 290 -7.99 -10.98 -12.17
N VAL A 291 -6.98 -10.11 -12.06
CA VAL A 291 -6.37 -9.72 -10.79
C VAL A 291 -6.99 -8.41 -10.30
N THR A 292 -7.23 -8.32 -9.01
CA THR A 292 -7.56 -7.05 -8.35
C THR A 292 -6.65 -6.78 -7.16
N PHE A 293 -6.06 -5.61 -7.16
CA PHE A 293 -5.25 -5.05 -6.07
C PHE A 293 -6.08 -4.21 -5.10
N MET A 294 -7.41 -4.29 -5.16
CA MET A 294 -8.26 -3.61 -4.17
C MET A 294 -7.96 -4.11 -2.75
N PRO A 295 -7.71 -3.20 -1.79
CA PRO A 295 -7.45 -3.59 -0.40
C PRO A 295 -8.56 -4.39 0.27
N LYS A 296 -9.82 -4.21 -0.15
CA LYS A 296 -10.99 -4.93 0.38
C LYS A 296 -12.02 -5.18 -0.73
N PRO A 297 -11.78 -6.13 -1.65
CA PRO A 297 -12.69 -6.38 -2.76
C PRO A 297 -13.97 -7.11 -2.34
N LEU A 298 -13.91 -7.88 -1.23
CA LEU A 298 -15.03 -8.65 -0.69
C LEU A 298 -15.29 -8.26 0.76
N ASP A 299 -16.58 -8.17 1.12
CA ASP A 299 -16.99 -7.99 2.51
C ASP A 299 -16.95 -9.35 3.26
N GLY A 300 -16.71 -9.32 4.57
CA GLY A 300 -16.73 -10.51 5.42
C GLY A 300 -15.52 -11.45 5.32
N VAL A 301 -14.47 -11.08 4.59
CA VAL A 301 -13.20 -11.82 4.48
C VAL A 301 -12.00 -10.88 4.72
N ALA A 302 -10.80 -11.42 4.84
CA ALA A 302 -9.58 -10.62 4.92
C ALA A 302 -9.42 -9.69 3.71
N GLY A 303 -8.83 -8.53 3.89
CA GLY A 303 -8.41 -7.64 2.81
C GLY A 303 -6.99 -7.94 2.39
N SER A 304 -6.52 -7.31 1.30
CA SER A 304 -5.15 -7.45 0.81
C SER A 304 -4.21 -6.44 1.47
N GLY A 305 -3.11 -6.93 2.01
CA GLY A 305 -1.97 -6.17 2.51
C GLY A 305 -0.90 -5.96 1.44
N MET A 306 -0.07 -4.98 1.69
CA MET A 306 1.22 -4.77 1.06
C MET A 306 2.17 -4.40 2.20
N HIS A 307 2.55 -5.40 3.00
CA HIS A 307 3.40 -5.14 4.16
C HIS A 307 4.76 -4.61 3.70
N ILE A 308 5.26 -3.59 4.38
CA ILE A 308 6.55 -2.99 4.04
C ILE A 308 7.57 -3.34 5.12
N HIS A 309 8.62 -4.05 4.74
CA HIS A 309 9.77 -4.31 5.58
C HIS A 309 10.78 -3.17 5.46
N LEU A 310 11.26 -2.69 6.59
CA LEU A 310 12.13 -1.51 6.71
C LEU A 310 13.42 -1.90 7.46
N GLY A 311 14.57 -1.73 6.81
CA GLY A 311 15.86 -2.08 7.36
C GLY A 311 16.90 -0.98 7.15
N VAL A 312 17.84 -0.85 8.12
CA VAL A 312 18.98 0.07 8.02
C VAL A 312 20.24 -0.66 8.47
N SER A 313 21.28 -0.59 7.66
CA SER A 313 22.56 -1.21 7.94
C SER A 313 23.74 -0.34 7.51
N LEU A 314 24.91 -0.63 8.07
CA LEU A 314 26.18 -0.10 7.60
C LEU A 314 26.88 -1.17 6.77
N LYS A 315 27.39 -0.79 5.61
CA LYS A 315 28.39 -1.56 4.87
C LYS A 315 29.75 -0.97 5.22
N LEU A 316 30.63 -1.81 5.72
CA LEU A 316 32.00 -1.43 6.04
C LEU A 316 32.94 -1.67 4.85
N LYS A 317 34.06 -0.93 4.80
CA LYS A 317 35.09 -1.05 3.75
C LYS A 317 35.68 -2.47 3.62
N ASN A 318 35.62 -3.28 4.68
CA ASN A 318 36.02 -4.68 4.66
C ASN A 318 34.92 -5.64 4.14
N GLY A 319 33.79 -5.10 3.68
CA GLY A 319 32.63 -5.85 3.15
C GLY A 319 31.65 -6.35 4.22
N LYS A 320 31.96 -6.24 5.53
CA LYS A 320 31.02 -6.62 6.59
C LYS A 320 29.81 -5.70 6.61
N ARG A 321 28.60 -6.28 6.81
CA ARG A 321 27.39 -5.52 7.09
C ARG A 321 27.03 -5.56 8.58
N ILE A 322 26.58 -4.44 9.11
CA ILE A 322 26.13 -4.26 10.49
C ILE A 322 24.71 -3.72 10.45
N ASN A 323 23.75 -4.49 10.98
CA ASN A 323 22.37 -4.04 11.13
C ASN A 323 22.26 -3.06 12.30
N LEU A 324 21.69 -1.87 12.07
CA LEU A 324 21.62 -0.82 13.08
C LEU A 324 20.48 -1.02 14.10
N PHE A 325 19.52 -1.91 13.83
CA PHE A 325 18.42 -2.20 14.76
C PHE A 325 18.71 -3.38 15.66
N HIS A 326 19.65 -4.24 15.25
CA HIS A 326 20.00 -5.42 16.00
C HIS A 326 20.66 -5.07 17.34
N ALA A 327 20.24 -5.78 18.40
CA ALA A 327 20.86 -5.76 19.72
C ALA A 327 21.47 -7.11 20.06
N THR A 328 22.16 -7.17 21.17
CA THR A 328 22.62 -8.42 21.80
C THR A 328 21.42 -9.29 22.22
N LYS A 329 21.70 -10.51 22.72
CA LYS A 329 20.62 -11.41 23.21
C LYS A 329 19.88 -10.88 24.44
N GLU A 330 20.42 -9.88 25.11
CA GLU A 330 19.88 -9.30 26.35
C GLU A 330 18.82 -8.24 26.08
N ASP A 331 18.83 -7.63 24.87
CA ASP A 331 17.90 -6.59 24.46
C ASP A 331 17.11 -6.98 23.21
N PHE A 332 15.89 -6.45 23.06
CA PHE A 332 15.09 -6.63 21.85
C PHE A 332 15.69 -5.88 20.66
N LEU A 333 16.09 -4.65 20.88
CA LEU A 333 16.58 -3.70 19.87
C LEU A 333 17.76 -2.89 20.42
N SER A 334 18.58 -2.38 19.54
CA SER A 334 19.56 -1.34 19.84
C SER A 334 18.87 0.00 20.14
N VAL A 335 19.60 0.98 20.68
CA VAL A 335 19.11 2.35 20.86
C VAL A 335 18.51 2.91 19.56
N MET A 336 19.16 2.69 18.41
CA MET A 336 18.66 3.14 17.12
C MET A 336 17.40 2.37 16.69
N GLY A 337 17.35 1.08 16.98
CA GLY A 337 16.17 0.25 16.68
C GLY A 337 14.93 0.66 17.50
N TYR A 338 15.09 0.87 18.80
CA TYR A 338 14.00 1.41 19.64
C TYR A 338 13.57 2.80 19.17
N GLY A 339 14.52 3.71 18.91
CA GLY A 339 14.21 5.03 18.39
C GLY A 339 13.40 4.96 17.11
N ALA A 340 13.84 4.16 16.14
CA ALA A 340 13.13 3.97 14.87
C ALA A 340 11.70 3.47 15.05
N LEU A 341 11.49 2.44 15.87
CA LEU A 341 10.17 1.90 16.17
C LEU A 341 9.25 2.94 16.83
N MET A 342 9.76 3.62 17.86
CA MET A 342 9.01 4.66 18.58
C MET A 342 8.67 5.83 17.66
N GLY A 343 9.53 6.17 16.71
CA GLY A 343 9.29 7.21 15.71
C GLY A 343 8.12 6.89 14.79
N ILE A 344 8.02 5.66 14.29
CA ILE A 344 6.86 5.21 13.50
C ILE A 344 5.58 5.31 14.33
N LEU A 345 5.59 4.76 15.53
CA LEU A 345 4.41 4.71 16.41
C LEU A 345 3.91 6.11 16.79
N LYS A 346 4.82 7.04 17.13
CA LYS A 346 4.48 8.41 17.49
C LYS A 346 3.87 9.20 16.34
N ASN A 347 4.44 9.04 15.14
CA ASN A 347 4.09 9.87 13.98
C ASN A 347 3.03 9.23 13.07
N TYR A 348 2.49 8.06 13.43
CA TYR A 348 1.63 7.29 12.54
C TYR A 348 0.39 8.03 12.08
N GLU A 349 -0.22 8.89 12.90
CA GLU A 349 -1.40 9.66 12.50
C GLU A 349 -1.17 10.53 11.25
N VAL A 350 0.03 11.07 11.08
CA VAL A 350 0.37 11.86 9.87
C VAL A 350 0.97 11.00 8.76
N MET A 351 1.37 9.77 9.04
CA MET A 351 1.78 8.80 8.02
C MET A 351 0.55 8.15 7.33
N ASN A 352 -0.48 7.83 8.11
CA ASN A 352 -1.63 7.07 7.61
C ASN A 352 -2.38 7.71 6.44
N PRO A 353 -2.52 9.04 6.30
CA PRO A 353 -3.07 9.68 5.10
C PRO A 353 -2.36 9.26 3.81
N PHE A 354 -1.04 9.12 3.85
CA PHE A 354 -0.23 8.71 2.71
C PHE A 354 -0.25 7.19 2.47
N ILE A 355 -0.52 6.41 3.51
CA ILE A 355 -0.57 4.94 3.47
C ILE A 355 -1.95 4.45 3.07
N SER A 356 -3.00 4.96 3.71
CA SER A 356 -4.39 4.52 3.53
C SER A 356 -5.24 5.62 2.89
N SER A 357 -4.96 5.94 1.63
CA SER A 357 -5.52 7.10 0.91
C SER A 357 -6.84 6.82 0.18
N THR A 358 -7.47 5.63 0.34
CA THR A 358 -8.73 5.26 -0.32
C THR A 358 -9.76 4.72 0.67
N ASN A 359 -11.05 4.88 0.40
CA ASN A 359 -12.11 4.27 1.23
C ASN A 359 -11.93 2.77 1.39
N ASN A 360 -11.49 2.12 0.32
CA ASN A 360 -11.31 0.67 0.32
C ASN A 360 -10.14 0.25 1.23
N ALA A 361 -9.08 1.07 1.32
CA ALA A 361 -7.99 0.88 2.27
C ALA A 361 -8.49 0.98 3.73
N LEU A 362 -9.31 1.99 4.04
CA LEU A 362 -9.88 2.14 5.39
C LEU A 362 -10.86 1.01 5.75
N LYS A 363 -11.57 0.45 4.77
CA LYS A 363 -12.42 -0.75 5.00
C LYS A 363 -11.61 -1.98 5.38
N ARG A 364 -10.35 -2.09 4.97
CA ARG A 364 -9.44 -3.15 5.39
C ARG A 364 -9.06 -3.02 6.88
N LEU A 365 -8.89 -1.81 7.37
CA LEU A 365 -8.49 -1.51 8.75
C LEU A 365 -9.67 -1.60 9.73
N ARG A 366 -10.37 -2.74 9.78
CA ARG A 366 -11.50 -3.00 10.67
C ARG A 366 -11.27 -4.28 11.47
N PRO A 367 -11.84 -4.40 12.70
CA PRO A 367 -11.75 -5.61 13.52
C PRO A 367 -12.25 -6.86 12.79
N GLY A 368 -11.73 -8.02 13.22
CA GLY A 368 -12.14 -9.33 12.73
C GLY A 368 -11.22 -9.96 11.68
N PHE A 369 -10.10 -9.31 11.35
CA PHE A 369 -9.07 -9.80 10.43
C PHE A 369 -7.68 -9.38 10.93
N GLU A 370 -6.61 -9.94 10.39
CA GLU A 370 -5.21 -9.62 10.75
C GLU A 370 -4.77 -8.18 10.37
N ALA A 371 -5.68 -7.26 10.18
CA ALA A 371 -5.36 -5.89 9.79
C ALA A 371 -5.06 -5.02 11.01
N PRO A 372 -4.03 -4.16 10.97
CA PRO A 372 -3.69 -3.26 12.06
C PRO A 372 -4.72 -2.12 12.16
N ILE A 373 -5.53 -2.13 13.20
CA ILE A 373 -6.57 -1.12 13.43
C ILE A 373 -6.18 -0.06 14.44
N CYS A 374 -5.06 -0.22 15.12
CA CYS A 374 -4.59 0.68 16.16
C CYS A 374 -3.06 0.80 16.16
N ILE A 375 -2.54 1.81 16.86
CA ILE A 375 -1.12 2.15 16.88
C ILE A 375 -0.44 1.38 18.00
N VAL A 376 -0.03 0.14 17.70
CA VAL A 376 0.56 -0.77 18.69
C VAL A 376 1.65 -1.62 18.03
N THR A 377 2.63 -2.02 18.84
CA THR A 377 3.68 -2.99 18.48
C THR A 377 3.71 -4.14 19.50
N SER A 378 4.36 -5.22 19.14
CA SER A 378 4.72 -6.33 20.05
C SER A 378 6.19 -6.71 19.84
N LEU A 379 6.92 -6.91 20.93
CA LEU A 379 8.33 -7.31 20.91
C LEU A 379 8.52 -8.78 21.31
N GLY A 380 7.53 -9.36 22.00
CA GLY A 380 7.62 -10.62 22.69
C GLY A 380 7.87 -10.44 24.20
N LEU A 381 7.69 -11.50 24.95
CA LEU A 381 7.87 -11.47 26.41
C LEU A 381 9.36 -11.44 26.81
N HIS A 382 10.23 -11.95 25.96
CA HIS A 382 11.66 -12.02 26.21
C HIS A 382 12.46 -11.83 24.93
N PRO A 383 13.64 -11.15 24.95
CA PRO A 383 14.48 -10.94 23.77
C PRO A 383 14.87 -12.19 22.99
N THR A 384 14.94 -13.36 23.66
CA THR A 384 15.21 -14.65 23.03
C THR A 384 13.97 -15.36 22.49
N ASN A 385 12.79 -14.80 22.69
CA ASN A 385 11.52 -15.31 22.16
C ASN A 385 10.74 -14.15 21.51
N PRO A 386 11.08 -13.77 20.26
CA PRO A 386 10.45 -12.66 19.55
C PRO A 386 8.94 -12.87 19.43
N SER A 387 8.19 -11.79 19.39
CA SER A 387 6.75 -11.81 19.18
C SER A 387 6.38 -12.47 17.84
N ARG A 388 5.22 -13.16 17.85
CA ARG A 388 4.53 -13.66 16.66
C ARG A 388 3.15 -13.03 16.50
N ASN A 389 2.88 -11.96 17.26
CA ASN A 389 1.60 -11.27 17.22
C ASN A 389 1.44 -10.55 15.89
N ARG A 390 0.38 -10.88 15.13
CA ARG A 390 0.03 -10.30 13.84
C ARG A 390 -1.04 -9.20 13.94
N THR A 391 -1.58 -8.93 15.15
CA THR A 391 -2.61 -7.91 15.37
C THR A 391 -2.04 -6.50 15.61
N VAL A 392 -0.76 -6.31 15.30
CA VAL A 392 0.00 -5.08 15.55
C VAL A 392 0.19 -4.25 14.28
N LEU A 393 0.40 -2.95 14.46
CA LEU A 393 0.73 -2.02 13.37
C LEU A 393 2.15 -2.25 12.85
N VAL A 394 3.10 -2.43 13.77
CA VAL A 394 4.50 -2.65 13.43
C VAL A 394 4.98 -3.92 14.12
N GLY A 395 5.34 -4.92 13.33
CA GLY A 395 5.99 -6.15 13.77
C GLY A 395 7.50 -5.98 13.86
N LEU A 396 8.12 -6.58 14.89
CA LEU A 396 9.57 -6.77 14.95
C LEU A 396 9.92 -8.14 14.35
N ILE A 397 10.56 -8.14 13.20
CA ILE A 397 11.15 -9.34 12.61
C ILE A 397 12.57 -9.49 13.14
N ARG A 398 12.81 -10.56 13.88
CA ARG A 398 14.12 -10.84 14.48
C ARG A 398 14.44 -12.32 14.39
N ASP A 399 15.59 -12.62 13.82
CA ASP A 399 16.20 -13.96 13.83
C ASP A 399 17.46 -13.93 14.68
N LEU A 400 17.46 -14.70 15.78
CA LEU A 400 18.60 -14.75 16.72
C LEU A 400 19.83 -15.43 16.10
N SER A 401 19.66 -16.24 15.07
CA SER A 401 20.75 -16.88 14.32
C SER A 401 21.30 -15.98 13.21
N ASN A 402 20.52 -14.99 12.77
CA ASN A 402 20.87 -14.08 11.69
C ASN A 402 20.62 -12.61 12.09
N PRO A 403 21.58 -11.94 12.75
CA PRO A 403 21.44 -10.54 13.14
C PRO A 403 21.09 -9.59 11.98
N ALA A 404 21.50 -9.91 10.77
CA ALA A 404 21.22 -9.09 9.59
C ALA A 404 19.73 -9.06 9.22
N ALA A 405 18.94 -10.05 9.67
CA ALA A 405 17.52 -10.14 9.39
C ALA A 405 16.64 -9.20 10.25
N THR A 406 17.20 -8.52 11.29
CA THR A 406 16.42 -7.62 12.16
C THR A 406 15.88 -6.44 11.37
N ARG A 407 14.55 -6.30 11.33
CA ARG A 407 13.84 -5.26 10.59
C ARG A 407 12.43 -5.03 11.16
N PHE A 408 11.79 -3.96 10.75
CA PHE A 408 10.39 -3.71 11.06
C PHE A 408 9.50 -4.08 9.88
N GLU A 409 8.35 -4.65 10.17
CA GLU A 409 7.27 -4.91 9.25
C GLU A 409 6.13 -3.93 9.54
N LEU A 410 5.91 -2.95 8.67
CA LEU A 410 4.75 -2.07 8.73
C LEU A 410 3.59 -2.75 8.02
N ARG A 411 2.53 -3.09 8.76
CA ARG A 411 1.42 -3.94 8.29
C ARG A 411 0.23 -3.19 7.70
N SER A 412 0.16 -1.87 7.86
CA SER A 412 -0.96 -1.06 7.37
C SER A 412 -0.97 -0.75 5.87
N PRO A 413 0.15 -0.69 5.15
CA PRO A 413 0.12 -0.49 3.71
C PRO A 413 -0.67 -1.60 3.01
N ASN A 414 -1.20 -1.26 1.85
CA ASN A 414 -2.06 -2.11 1.05
C ASN A 414 -1.73 -1.91 -0.44
N PRO A 415 -2.19 -2.76 -1.35
CA PRO A 415 -1.80 -2.67 -2.76
C PRO A 415 -2.17 -1.36 -3.47
N HIS A 416 -3.07 -0.54 -2.91
CA HIS A 416 -3.36 0.81 -3.41
C HIS A 416 -2.46 1.89 -2.81
N SER A 417 -1.63 1.56 -1.80
CA SER A 417 -0.68 2.52 -1.25
C SER A 417 0.37 2.88 -2.29
N ASN A 418 0.73 4.15 -2.35
CA ASN A 418 1.90 4.59 -3.09
C ASN A 418 3.16 4.16 -2.31
N ALA A 419 3.84 3.11 -2.76
CA ALA A 419 4.98 2.51 -2.07
C ALA A 419 6.09 3.53 -1.80
N TYR A 420 6.33 4.44 -2.75
CA TYR A 420 7.37 5.47 -2.61
C TYR A 420 7.08 6.41 -1.43
N ILE A 421 5.88 6.97 -1.36
CA ILE A 421 5.52 7.88 -0.26
C ILE A 421 5.39 7.11 1.06
N ALA A 422 4.83 5.90 1.05
CA ALA A 422 4.69 5.08 2.25
C ALA A 422 6.06 4.76 2.87
N MET A 423 7.05 4.40 2.06
CA MET A 423 8.43 4.20 2.53
C MET A 423 9.07 5.52 3.00
N ALA A 424 8.89 6.63 2.26
CA ALA A 424 9.44 7.92 2.61
C ALA A 424 8.98 8.41 3.99
N VAL A 425 7.66 8.40 4.24
CA VAL A 425 7.10 8.83 5.54
C VAL A 425 7.51 7.91 6.68
N SER A 426 7.72 6.61 6.38
CA SER A 426 8.21 5.64 7.36
C SER A 426 9.65 5.94 7.76
N TYR A 427 10.55 6.13 6.81
CA TYR A 427 11.94 6.46 7.11
C TYR A 427 12.08 7.82 7.80
N MET A 428 11.31 8.84 7.41
CA MET A 428 11.34 10.15 8.09
C MET A 428 10.86 10.04 9.54
N SER A 429 9.85 9.24 9.81
CA SER A 429 9.35 8.97 11.16
C SER A 429 10.37 8.18 11.99
N MET A 430 11.00 7.16 11.41
CA MET A 430 12.11 6.42 12.04
C MET A 430 13.27 7.35 12.42
N LEU A 431 13.63 8.25 11.51
CA LEU A 431 14.70 9.22 11.76
C LEU A 431 14.39 10.12 12.96
N ASP A 432 13.15 10.60 13.08
CA ASP A 432 12.73 11.43 14.21
C ASP A 432 12.95 10.73 15.55
N GLY A 433 12.52 9.47 15.67
CA GLY A 433 12.72 8.70 16.89
C GLY A 433 14.19 8.33 17.16
N ILE A 434 14.98 8.05 16.11
CA ILE A 434 16.43 7.84 16.25
C ILE A 434 17.10 9.12 16.80
N LEU A 435 16.78 10.26 16.24
CA LEU A 435 17.31 11.55 16.70
C LEU A 435 16.91 11.84 18.15
N TYR A 436 15.67 11.52 18.54
CA TYR A 436 15.25 11.64 19.93
C TYR A 436 16.12 10.77 20.84
N ALA A 437 16.21 9.47 20.54
CA ALA A 437 16.94 8.51 21.37
C ALA A 437 18.43 8.91 21.54
N VAL A 438 19.08 9.22 20.42
CA VAL A 438 20.50 9.55 20.39
C VAL A 438 20.77 10.93 21.03
N ASN A 439 20.02 11.97 20.70
CA ASN A 439 20.29 13.34 21.20
C ASN A 439 20.05 13.47 22.71
N ASN A 440 19.13 12.66 23.26
CA ASN A 440 18.86 12.65 24.70
C ASN A 440 19.68 11.59 25.45
N ASN A 441 20.66 10.95 24.79
CA ASN A 441 21.54 9.93 25.38
C ASN A 441 20.75 8.81 26.11
N LYS A 442 19.63 8.37 25.52
CA LYS A 442 18.80 7.30 26.08
C LYS A 442 19.51 5.96 25.95
N THR A 443 19.30 5.09 26.94
CA THR A 443 19.74 3.70 26.93
C THR A 443 18.64 2.79 26.37
N GLU A 444 18.96 1.54 26.06
CA GLU A 444 17.99 0.52 25.66
C GLU A 444 16.92 0.32 26.75
N GLU A 445 17.33 0.33 28.03
CA GLU A 445 16.41 0.21 29.16
C GLU A 445 15.44 1.39 29.28
N ASP A 446 15.94 2.64 29.10
CA ASP A 446 15.11 3.84 29.09
C ASP A 446 14.04 3.78 27.98
N LEU A 447 14.45 3.38 26.77
CA LEU A 447 13.59 3.33 25.60
C LEU A 447 12.58 2.18 25.70
N LEU A 448 12.99 1.01 26.19
CA LEU A 448 12.09 -0.12 26.45
C LEU A 448 11.04 0.25 27.50
N LYS A 449 11.46 0.93 28.58
CA LYS A 449 10.53 1.41 29.62
C LYS A 449 9.53 2.40 29.06
N GLU A 450 9.98 3.36 28.25
CA GLU A 450 9.10 4.35 27.62
C GLU A 450 8.14 3.72 26.63
N LEU A 451 8.59 2.79 25.79
CA LEU A 451 7.75 2.05 24.85
C LEU A 451 6.70 1.18 25.57
N SER A 452 7.04 0.64 26.74
CA SER A 452 6.18 -0.26 27.52
C SER A 452 5.30 0.49 28.55
N LYS A 453 5.29 1.82 28.53
CA LYS A 453 4.47 2.62 29.44
C LYS A 453 2.98 2.32 29.30
N GLN A 454 2.25 2.44 30.40
CA GLN A 454 0.81 2.31 30.42
C GLN A 454 0.11 3.61 30.00
N TYR A 455 -1.17 3.49 29.64
CA TYR A 455 -2.03 4.65 29.38
C TYR A 455 -2.05 5.58 30.61
N GLY A 456 -1.80 6.87 30.39
CA GLY A 456 -1.78 7.90 31.43
C GLY A 456 -0.42 8.11 32.10
N GLU A 457 0.57 7.26 31.87
CA GLU A 457 1.94 7.47 32.35
C GLU A 457 2.66 8.55 31.54
N ASP A 458 3.45 9.37 32.24
CA ASP A 458 4.25 10.41 31.61
C ASP A 458 5.39 9.80 30.76
N SER A 459 5.76 10.52 29.73
CA SER A 459 6.74 10.08 28.73
C SER A 459 7.41 11.33 28.12
N ASP A 460 8.68 11.22 27.78
CA ASP A 460 9.43 12.32 27.19
C ASP A 460 9.15 12.47 25.70
N TYR A 461 8.83 11.37 24.99
CA TYR A 461 8.67 11.36 23.55
C TYR A 461 7.28 10.85 23.11
N LEU A 462 6.83 9.73 23.67
CA LEU A 462 5.55 9.14 23.33
C LEU A 462 4.38 9.86 24.05
N GLU A 463 3.19 9.79 23.49
CA GLU A 463 2.05 10.51 24.06
C GLU A 463 1.58 9.91 25.38
N LYS A 464 1.30 10.76 26.39
CA LYS A 464 0.82 10.35 27.71
C LYS A 464 -0.45 9.50 27.64
N ASN A 465 -1.42 9.93 26.83
CA ASN A 465 -2.73 9.32 26.75
C ASN A 465 -2.80 8.17 25.72
N ARG A 466 -1.75 7.34 25.68
CA ARG A 466 -1.69 6.16 24.82
C ARG A 466 -0.70 5.13 25.37
N SER A 467 -1.01 3.85 25.20
CA SER A 467 -0.07 2.74 25.27
C SER A 467 0.38 2.38 23.85
N TYR A 468 1.58 1.78 23.72
CA TYR A 468 2.16 1.52 22.40
C TYR A 468 2.64 0.08 22.20
N ARG A 469 2.64 -0.74 23.28
CA ARG A 469 3.06 -2.13 23.26
C ARG A 469 1.99 -3.03 23.85
N SER A 470 1.72 -4.15 23.19
CA SER A 470 0.91 -5.26 23.70
C SER A 470 1.48 -6.57 23.20
N GLU A 471 1.58 -7.56 24.09
CA GLU A 471 1.87 -8.94 23.71
C GLU A 471 0.58 -9.76 23.53
N ASP A 472 -0.55 -9.22 23.99
CA ASP A 472 -1.87 -9.83 23.88
C ASP A 472 -2.51 -9.54 22.51
N ASP A 473 -3.49 -10.34 22.11
CA ASP A 473 -4.26 -10.10 20.89
C ASP A 473 -5.20 -8.91 21.09
N VAL A 474 -4.98 -7.83 20.33
CA VAL A 474 -5.76 -6.60 20.49
C VAL A 474 -7.22 -6.74 20.03
N PHE A 475 -7.59 -7.81 19.33
CA PHE A 475 -8.96 -8.08 18.94
C PHE A 475 -9.72 -8.98 19.92
N GLU A 476 -9.03 -9.98 20.51
CA GLU A 476 -9.66 -10.99 21.33
C GLU A 476 -9.58 -10.65 22.83
N ASP A 477 -8.45 -10.06 23.28
CA ASP A 477 -8.18 -9.83 24.69
C ASP A 477 -8.68 -8.47 25.21
N PHE A 478 -9.13 -7.57 24.31
CA PHE A 478 -9.62 -6.24 24.66
C PHE A 478 -11.01 -5.98 24.08
N THR A 479 -11.88 -5.33 24.86
CA THR A 479 -13.11 -4.75 24.32
C THR A 479 -12.77 -3.62 23.34
N GLU A 480 -13.69 -3.28 22.45
CA GLU A 480 -13.51 -2.17 21.51
C GLU A 480 -13.22 -0.84 22.23
N GLU A 481 -13.90 -0.57 23.35
CA GLU A 481 -13.73 0.66 24.14
C GLU A 481 -12.32 0.71 24.76
N GLU A 482 -11.86 -0.37 25.38
CA GLU A 482 -10.53 -0.47 25.99
C GLU A 482 -9.44 -0.31 24.94
N ARG A 483 -9.54 -1.05 23.84
CA ARG A 483 -8.59 -0.99 22.73
C ARG A 483 -8.49 0.42 22.14
N ASN A 484 -9.63 1.03 21.82
CA ASN A 484 -9.67 2.36 21.23
C ASN A 484 -9.10 3.41 22.19
N LYS A 485 -9.35 3.29 23.48
CA LYS A 485 -8.80 4.15 24.52
C LYS A 485 -7.28 4.03 24.61
N MET A 486 -6.76 2.79 24.66
CA MET A 486 -5.34 2.56 24.88
C MET A 486 -4.48 2.78 23.64
N TYR A 487 -4.93 2.30 22.49
CA TYR A 487 -4.11 2.22 21.28
C TYR A 487 -4.60 3.12 20.13
N GLY A 488 -5.72 3.84 20.33
CA GLY A 488 -6.35 4.66 19.28
C GLY A 488 -7.11 3.83 18.25
N THR A 489 -7.77 4.52 17.33
CA THR A 489 -8.59 3.93 16.26
C THR A 489 -8.10 4.38 14.90
N ALA A 490 -8.27 3.51 13.89
CA ALA A 490 -8.13 3.92 12.51
C ALA A 490 -9.24 4.95 12.15
N PRO A 491 -8.93 5.96 11.32
CA PRO A 491 -9.94 6.91 10.85
C PRO A 491 -11.03 6.19 10.05
N ALA A 492 -12.27 6.62 10.21
CA ALA A 492 -13.42 6.00 9.57
C ALA A 492 -13.62 6.47 8.11
N THR A 493 -13.12 7.65 7.76
CA THR A 493 -13.24 8.25 6.42
C THR A 493 -11.94 8.88 5.95
N ILE A 494 -11.84 9.09 4.63
CA ILE A 494 -10.69 9.78 4.04
C ILE A 494 -10.56 11.22 4.55
N TYR A 495 -11.67 11.92 4.76
CA TYR A 495 -11.62 13.26 5.33
C TYR A 495 -11.04 13.27 6.75
N GLU A 496 -11.46 12.36 7.61
CA GLU A 496 -10.90 12.22 8.96
C GLU A 496 -9.41 11.89 8.91
N ASN A 497 -9.01 10.98 8.02
CA ASN A 497 -7.63 10.60 7.83
C ASN A 497 -6.77 11.80 7.41
N LEU A 498 -7.19 12.55 6.39
CA LEU A 498 -6.49 13.74 5.91
C LEU A 498 -6.46 14.88 6.95
N SER A 499 -7.46 14.97 7.81
CA SER A 499 -7.52 16.00 8.86
C SER A 499 -6.38 15.88 9.87
N ALA A 500 -5.74 14.71 9.98
CA ALA A 500 -4.57 14.52 10.83
C ALA A 500 -3.38 15.40 10.40
N LEU A 501 -3.24 15.70 9.10
CA LEU A 501 -2.17 16.55 8.56
C LEU A 501 -2.26 18.01 9.06
N ASP A 502 -3.45 18.47 9.39
CA ASP A 502 -3.68 19.81 9.96
C ASP A 502 -3.71 19.78 11.50
N LYS A 503 -4.17 18.67 12.07
CA LYS A 503 -4.35 18.50 13.52
C LYS A 503 -3.05 18.36 14.29
N TYR A 504 -2.01 17.78 13.65
CA TYR A 504 -0.74 17.47 14.29
C TYR A 504 0.44 18.18 13.59
N PRO A 505 0.56 19.53 13.70
CA PRO A 505 1.57 20.29 12.99
C PRO A 505 3.01 19.93 13.39
N GLU A 506 3.23 19.51 14.64
CA GLU A 506 4.54 19.05 15.12
C GLU A 506 4.96 17.73 14.45
N LYS A 507 4.01 16.80 14.22
CA LYS A 507 4.29 15.53 13.56
C LYS A 507 4.48 15.70 12.06
N ILE A 508 3.71 16.59 11.41
CA ILE A 508 3.90 16.85 9.98
C ILE A 508 5.25 17.52 9.68
N ASN A 509 5.77 18.33 10.61
CA ASN A 509 7.10 18.92 10.49
C ASN A 509 8.24 17.87 10.45
N VAL A 510 8.02 16.69 11.05
CA VAL A 510 8.93 15.55 10.91
C VAL A 510 9.06 15.12 9.45
N LEU A 511 7.94 15.03 8.75
CA LEU A 511 7.91 14.63 7.34
C LEU A 511 8.41 15.72 6.39
N LYS A 512 8.40 16.99 6.84
CA LYS A 512 8.85 18.14 6.07
C LYS A 512 10.37 18.42 6.23
N ARG A 513 11.06 17.72 7.11
CA ARG A 513 12.50 17.91 7.34
C ARG A 513 13.28 17.86 6.03
N ASN A 514 14.19 18.85 5.82
CA ASN A 514 15.00 18.99 4.61
C ASN A 514 14.18 19.02 3.31
N ASP A 515 12.97 19.59 3.37
CA ASP A 515 12.05 19.73 2.25
C ASP A 515 11.65 18.41 1.56
N VAL A 516 11.71 17.27 2.30
CA VAL A 516 11.28 15.95 1.78
C VAL A 516 9.83 16.01 1.34
N LEU A 517 8.94 16.50 2.22
CA LEU A 517 7.56 16.84 1.87
C LEU A 517 7.33 18.33 2.09
N THR A 518 7.21 19.09 1.01
CA THR A 518 6.90 20.53 1.09
C THR A 518 5.40 20.75 1.34
N ASP A 519 5.02 21.94 1.83
CA ASP A 519 3.61 22.31 1.97
C ASP A 519 2.85 22.24 0.64
N GLN A 520 3.53 22.56 -0.48
CA GLN A 520 2.94 22.47 -1.81
C GLN A 520 2.60 21.02 -2.19
N LEU A 521 3.52 20.06 -1.94
CA LEU A 521 3.30 18.63 -2.19
C LEU A 521 2.20 18.06 -1.29
N ILE A 522 2.20 18.41 0.01
CA ILE A 522 1.18 17.99 0.96
C ILE A 522 -0.21 18.49 0.54
N ASN A 523 -0.32 19.77 0.17
CA ASN A 523 -1.59 20.36 -0.28
C ASN A 523 -2.08 19.73 -1.60
N SER A 524 -1.18 19.49 -2.55
CA SER A 524 -1.52 18.80 -3.80
C SER A 524 -2.03 17.38 -3.53
N PHE A 525 -1.35 16.62 -2.67
CA PHE A 525 -1.79 15.30 -2.25
C PHE A 525 -3.18 15.31 -1.57
N LYS A 526 -3.41 16.27 -0.65
CA LYS A 526 -4.73 16.45 0.01
C LYS A 526 -5.83 16.69 -1.02
N MET A 527 -5.60 17.64 -1.95
CA MET A 527 -6.57 17.98 -3.01
C MET A 527 -6.87 16.77 -3.90
N ALA A 528 -5.84 16.07 -4.39
CA ALA A 528 -5.98 14.88 -5.22
C ALA A 528 -6.77 13.76 -4.50
N THR A 529 -6.45 13.53 -3.23
CA THR A 529 -7.09 12.49 -2.43
C THR A 529 -8.55 12.81 -2.12
N LEU A 530 -8.88 14.06 -1.78
CA LEU A 530 -10.26 14.51 -1.59
C LEU A 530 -11.08 14.41 -2.87
N GLN A 531 -10.53 14.86 -4.00
CA GLN A 531 -11.21 14.77 -5.29
C GLN A 531 -11.51 13.32 -5.69
N ARG A 532 -10.54 12.41 -5.49
CA ARG A 532 -10.73 10.98 -5.71
C ARG A 532 -11.81 10.40 -4.80
N TRP A 533 -11.80 10.76 -3.51
CA TRP A 533 -12.81 10.34 -2.54
C TRP A 533 -14.23 10.79 -2.93
N CYS A 534 -14.41 12.08 -3.31
CA CYS A 534 -15.69 12.59 -3.79
C CYS A 534 -16.18 11.87 -5.04
N THR A 535 -15.27 11.64 -6.00
CA THR A 535 -15.59 10.92 -7.24
C THR A 535 -15.97 9.46 -6.96
N GLU A 536 -15.25 8.79 -6.08
CA GLU A 536 -15.55 7.41 -5.70
C GLU A 536 -16.93 7.28 -5.06
N ILE A 537 -17.26 8.14 -4.10
CA ILE A 537 -18.58 8.11 -3.44
C ILE A 537 -19.67 8.51 -4.43
N GLY A 538 -19.50 9.63 -5.13
CA GLY A 538 -20.53 10.19 -6.02
C GLY A 538 -20.85 9.31 -7.23
N ASN A 539 -19.81 8.75 -7.87
CA ASN A 539 -19.96 8.05 -9.16
C ASN A 539 -19.96 6.53 -9.01
N ARG A 540 -19.23 5.96 -8.06
CA ARG A 540 -19.13 4.51 -7.91
C ARG A 540 -20.05 3.97 -6.80
N ILE A 541 -19.91 4.47 -5.58
CA ILE A 541 -20.61 3.92 -4.41
C ILE A 541 -22.11 4.22 -4.50
N ILE A 542 -22.50 5.47 -4.73
CA ILE A 542 -23.91 5.86 -4.84
C ILE A 542 -24.59 5.13 -6.01
N ASN A 543 -23.92 4.97 -7.16
CA ASN A 543 -24.48 4.23 -8.29
C ASN A 543 -24.64 2.74 -7.97
N LYS A 544 -23.63 2.10 -7.34
CA LYS A 544 -23.72 0.72 -6.87
C LYS A 544 -24.92 0.54 -5.94
N TYR A 545 -25.06 1.40 -4.94
CA TYR A 545 -26.18 1.34 -3.98
C TYR A 545 -27.52 1.67 -4.64
N THR A 546 -27.55 2.56 -5.63
CA THR A 546 -28.76 2.80 -6.43
C THR A 546 -29.28 1.53 -7.08
N HIS A 547 -28.39 0.75 -7.72
CA HIS A 547 -28.75 -0.53 -8.33
C HIS A 547 -29.20 -1.55 -7.30
N GLU A 548 -28.49 -1.65 -6.18
CA GLU A 548 -28.82 -2.56 -5.09
C GLU A 548 -30.19 -2.24 -4.47
N ILE A 549 -30.47 -0.97 -4.14
CA ILE A 549 -31.73 -0.51 -3.57
C ILE A 549 -32.89 -0.78 -4.53
N ARG A 550 -32.70 -0.60 -5.84
CA ARG A 550 -33.73 -0.89 -6.86
C ARG A 550 -34.06 -2.37 -6.96
N ASN A 551 -33.14 -3.26 -6.63
CA ASN A 551 -33.33 -4.71 -6.63
C ASN A 551 -34.06 -5.21 -5.37
N PHE A 552 -34.17 -4.41 -4.31
CA PHE A 552 -35.04 -4.71 -3.18
C PHE A 552 -36.49 -4.48 -3.57
N LYS A 553 -37.24 -5.57 -3.80
CA LYS A 553 -38.63 -5.55 -4.26
C LYS A 553 -39.56 -6.28 -3.27
N PRO A 554 -40.86 -5.94 -3.21
CA PRO A 554 -41.80 -6.75 -2.47
C PRO A 554 -41.89 -8.13 -3.16
N LEU A 555 -41.80 -9.18 -2.37
CA LEU A 555 -41.86 -10.57 -2.85
C LEU A 555 -43.18 -11.25 -2.47
N HIS A 556 -43.89 -10.76 -1.43
CA HIS A 556 -45.22 -11.25 -1.05
C HIS A 556 -46.28 -10.77 -2.03
N SER A 557 -47.25 -11.60 -2.32
CA SER A 557 -48.44 -11.21 -3.11
C SER A 557 -49.43 -10.46 -2.21
N LEU A 558 -50.11 -9.46 -2.74
CA LEU A 558 -51.09 -8.67 -1.98
C LEU A 558 -52.25 -9.52 -1.44
N ASP A 559 -52.59 -10.60 -2.14
CA ASP A 559 -53.75 -11.49 -1.81
C ASP A 559 -53.40 -12.52 -0.72
N LYS A 560 -52.11 -12.76 -0.46
CA LYS A 560 -51.64 -13.79 0.48
C LYS A 560 -50.69 -13.23 1.56
N ALA A 561 -50.48 -11.92 1.58
CA ALA A 561 -49.58 -11.29 2.52
C ALA A 561 -50.09 -11.39 3.94
N LEU A 562 -49.21 -11.77 4.87
CA LEU A 562 -49.46 -11.63 6.29
C LEU A 562 -49.14 -10.18 6.73
N ASP A 563 -49.80 -9.71 7.81
CA ASP A 563 -49.57 -8.37 8.38
C ASP A 563 -48.07 -8.14 8.67
N LEU A 564 -47.36 -9.19 9.06
CA LEU A 564 -45.92 -9.14 9.32
C LEU A 564 -45.11 -8.84 8.04
N ASP A 565 -45.49 -9.46 6.92
CA ASP A 565 -44.77 -9.27 5.65
C ASP A 565 -44.95 -7.88 5.10
N VAL A 566 -46.16 -7.35 5.21
CA VAL A 566 -46.53 -5.98 4.85
C VAL A 566 -45.74 -4.99 5.74
N SER A 567 -45.74 -5.20 7.06
CA SER A 567 -45.04 -4.35 8.02
C SER A 567 -43.54 -4.32 7.78
N ASN A 568 -42.91 -5.47 7.54
CA ASN A 568 -41.49 -5.58 7.21
C ASN A 568 -41.15 -4.83 5.91
N TRP A 569 -41.98 -5.02 4.87
CA TRP A 569 -41.79 -4.30 3.62
C TRP A 569 -41.95 -2.79 3.76
N MET A 570 -42.90 -2.34 4.58
CA MET A 570 -43.05 -0.89 4.85
C MET A 570 -41.79 -0.28 5.44
N LYS A 571 -41.16 -0.93 6.44
CA LYS A 571 -39.88 -0.48 7.02
C LYS A 571 -38.76 -0.45 5.99
N ILE A 572 -38.64 -1.52 5.18
CA ILE A 572 -37.64 -1.58 4.10
C ILE A 572 -37.87 -0.42 3.11
N ASN A 573 -39.12 -0.18 2.71
CA ASN A 573 -39.43 0.86 1.73
C ASN A 573 -39.22 2.28 2.29
N GLU A 574 -39.51 2.51 3.55
CA GLU A 574 -39.22 3.78 4.24
C GLU A 574 -37.70 4.07 4.22
N LEU A 575 -36.88 3.06 4.54
CA LEU A 575 -35.42 3.19 4.53
C LEU A 575 -34.87 3.40 3.11
N ARG A 576 -35.43 2.71 2.09
CA ARG A 576 -35.11 2.95 0.67
C ARG A 576 -35.39 4.38 0.25
N HIS A 577 -36.52 4.96 0.69
CA HIS A 577 -36.87 6.35 0.42
C HIS A 577 -35.90 7.30 1.12
N TYR A 578 -35.60 7.09 2.38
CA TYR A 578 -34.65 7.92 3.13
C TYR A 578 -33.28 7.98 2.45
N ILE A 579 -32.76 6.84 1.97
CA ILE A 579 -31.45 6.77 1.36
C ILE A 579 -31.43 7.40 -0.03
N MET A 580 -32.43 7.14 -0.87
CA MET A 580 -32.31 7.39 -2.31
C MET A 580 -33.34 8.38 -2.89
N LYS A 581 -34.54 8.51 -2.29
CA LYS A 581 -35.65 9.25 -2.91
C LYS A 581 -35.89 10.60 -2.25
N ASP A 582 -35.71 11.68 -3.02
CA ASP A 582 -36.11 13.03 -2.59
C ASP A 582 -37.63 13.15 -2.48
N SER A 583 -38.09 13.91 -1.48
CA SER A 583 -39.48 14.33 -1.31
C SER A 583 -39.61 15.85 -1.43
N TYR A 584 -40.82 16.34 -1.42
CA TYR A 584 -41.07 17.81 -1.43
C TYR A 584 -40.54 18.52 -0.17
N THR A 585 -40.40 17.77 0.93
CA THR A 585 -40.04 18.33 2.24
C THR A 585 -38.62 17.97 2.68
N SER A 586 -38.01 16.96 2.09
CA SER A 586 -36.71 16.45 2.51
C SER A 586 -35.90 15.89 1.35
N LYS A 587 -34.61 16.17 1.37
CA LYS A 587 -33.62 15.56 0.44
C LYS A 587 -33.18 14.21 0.98
N SER A 588 -33.04 13.25 0.09
CA SER A 588 -32.47 11.93 0.38
C SER A 588 -31.02 12.04 0.81
N LEU A 589 -30.52 10.97 1.44
CA LEU A 589 -29.13 10.90 1.89
C LEU A 589 -28.15 11.03 0.71
N PHE A 590 -28.47 10.42 -0.45
CA PHE A 590 -27.67 10.59 -1.67
C PHE A 590 -27.57 12.03 -2.12
N THR A 591 -28.67 12.75 -2.13
CA THR A 591 -28.71 14.17 -2.53
C THR A 591 -27.98 15.05 -1.55
N ARG A 592 -28.10 14.78 -0.24
CA ARG A 592 -27.39 15.52 0.82
C ARG A 592 -25.87 15.33 0.70
N ILE A 593 -25.38 14.12 0.45
CA ILE A 593 -23.94 13.84 0.23
C ILE A 593 -23.43 14.60 -1.00
N LYS A 594 -24.15 14.51 -2.12
CA LYS A 594 -23.75 15.22 -3.35
C LYS A 594 -23.75 16.74 -3.17
N SER A 595 -24.74 17.31 -2.44
CA SER A 595 -24.76 18.74 -2.13
C SER A 595 -23.55 19.13 -1.27
N ALA A 596 -23.21 18.35 -0.23
CA ALA A 596 -22.06 18.62 0.62
C ALA A 596 -20.73 18.62 -0.17
N PHE A 597 -20.59 17.75 -1.17
CA PHE A 597 -19.41 17.76 -2.06
C PHE A 597 -19.36 19.02 -2.96
N ILE A 598 -20.52 19.45 -3.48
CA ILE A 598 -20.59 20.67 -4.31
C ILE A 598 -20.25 21.93 -3.48
N ASP A 599 -20.70 21.93 -2.22
CA ASP A 599 -20.46 23.04 -1.29
C ASP A 599 -19.07 22.95 -0.60
N GLU A 600 -18.25 21.95 -0.97
CA GLU A 600 -16.94 21.64 -0.36
C GLU A 600 -16.99 21.43 1.17
N ASP A 601 -18.18 21.11 1.71
CA ASP A 601 -18.36 20.75 3.11
C ASP A 601 -18.01 19.26 3.35
N TYR A 602 -16.72 18.98 3.29
CA TYR A 602 -16.21 17.61 3.44
C TYR A 602 -16.46 17.03 4.84
N SER A 603 -16.59 17.90 5.86
CA SER A 603 -16.92 17.45 7.22
C SER A 603 -18.34 16.88 7.29
N SER A 604 -19.32 17.59 6.72
CA SER A 604 -20.69 17.08 6.62
C SER A 604 -20.78 15.87 5.69
N ALA A 605 -20.07 15.88 4.56
CA ALA A 605 -20.01 14.75 3.64
C ALA A 605 -19.48 13.48 4.32
N SER A 606 -18.46 13.60 5.16
CA SER A 606 -17.88 12.51 5.94
C SER A 606 -18.90 11.85 6.87
N LYS A 607 -19.65 12.66 7.64
CA LYS A 607 -20.70 12.17 8.55
C LYS A 607 -21.86 11.51 7.79
N LEU A 608 -22.30 12.13 6.70
CA LEU A 608 -23.36 11.60 5.86
C LEU A 608 -22.96 10.29 5.16
N TYR A 609 -21.69 10.15 4.79
CA TYR A 609 -21.18 8.90 4.22
C TYR A 609 -21.19 7.77 5.25
N LEU A 610 -20.79 8.01 6.50
CA LEU A 610 -20.87 7.01 7.57
C LEU A 610 -22.34 6.63 7.86
N GLU A 611 -23.24 7.60 7.85
CA GLU A 611 -24.68 7.36 7.97
C GLU A 611 -25.17 6.48 6.80
N LEU A 612 -24.72 6.74 5.57
CA LEU A 612 -25.06 5.95 4.40
C LEU A 612 -24.62 4.48 4.53
N GLU A 613 -23.39 4.23 4.94
CA GLU A 613 -22.87 2.85 5.14
C GLU A 613 -23.71 2.11 6.19
N SER A 614 -24.00 2.75 7.32
CA SER A 614 -24.85 2.20 8.39
C SER A 614 -26.29 1.91 7.91
N LYS A 615 -26.90 2.84 7.16
CA LYS A 615 -28.26 2.65 6.65
C LYS A 615 -28.36 1.62 5.54
N MET A 616 -27.33 1.45 4.74
CA MET A 616 -27.26 0.38 3.75
C MET A 616 -27.11 -0.99 4.41
N GLU A 617 -26.35 -1.10 5.49
CA GLU A 617 -26.24 -2.33 6.27
C GLU A 617 -27.58 -2.70 6.92
N GLU A 618 -28.23 -1.74 7.56
CA GLU A 618 -29.58 -1.90 8.12
C GLU A 618 -30.57 -2.40 7.06
N LEU A 619 -30.56 -1.78 5.87
CA LEU A 619 -31.42 -2.14 4.76
C LEU A 619 -31.20 -3.58 4.26
N ARG A 620 -29.93 -4.00 4.13
CA ARG A 620 -29.56 -5.37 3.75
C ARG A 620 -30.07 -6.39 4.77
N ASN A 621 -29.88 -6.12 6.05
CA ASN A 621 -30.29 -6.99 7.13
C ASN A 621 -31.81 -7.14 7.20
N LEU A 622 -32.55 -6.02 7.08
CA LEU A 622 -34.01 -6.03 7.01
C LEU A 622 -34.52 -6.82 5.80
N TYR A 623 -33.94 -6.60 4.62
CA TYR A 623 -34.38 -7.30 3.42
C TYR A 623 -34.01 -8.79 3.45
N SER A 624 -32.87 -9.16 4.01
CA SER A 624 -32.48 -10.56 4.20
C SER A 624 -33.44 -11.28 5.14
N SER A 625 -33.79 -10.64 6.27
CA SER A 625 -34.75 -11.18 7.22
C SER A 625 -36.16 -11.31 6.61
N TYR A 626 -36.59 -10.32 5.84
CA TYR A 626 -37.85 -10.35 5.12
C TYR A 626 -37.90 -11.54 4.14
N LYS A 627 -36.89 -11.71 3.28
CA LYS A 627 -36.82 -12.85 2.33
C LYS A 627 -36.84 -14.20 3.03
N LYS A 628 -36.07 -14.33 4.11
CA LYS A 628 -35.96 -15.60 4.86
C LYS A 628 -37.30 -16.05 5.44
N ASN A 629 -38.18 -15.11 5.78
CA ASN A 629 -39.49 -15.42 6.42
C ASN A 629 -40.63 -15.66 5.43
N LEU A 630 -40.42 -15.41 4.13
CA LEU A 630 -41.41 -15.70 3.10
C LEU A 630 -41.34 -17.17 2.71
N LEU A 631 -42.48 -17.86 2.73
CA LEU A 631 -42.61 -19.28 2.35
C LEU A 631 -43.12 -19.46 0.91
N ASP A 632 -44.02 -18.58 0.50
CA ASP A 632 -44.63 -18.60 -0.83
C ASP A 632 -44.16 -17.40 -1.64
N ILE A 633 -43.15 -17.59 -2.45
CA ILE A 633 -42.58 -16.56 -3.32
C ILE A 633 -43.01 -16.77 -4.75
#